data_4c9dd624a18f97695f4efc7605e9871d
#
_entry.id   4c9dd624a18f97695f4efc7605e9871d
#
_cell.length_a   1.000
_cell.length_b   1.000
_cell.length_c   1.000
_cell.angle_alpha   90.00
_cell.angle_beta   90.00
_cell.angle_gamma   90.00
#
_symmetry.space_group_name_H-M   'P 1'
#
loop_
_entity.id
_entity.type
_entity.pdbx_description
1 polymer ?
#
loop_
_entity_poly.entity_id
_entity_poly.type
_entity_poly.pdbx_seq_one_letter_code
_entity_poly.pdbx_strand_id
1 'polypeptide(L)'
;DDVGMGFGLAGYGQDVHIRASTEEIVRAVAGGHPYELVNDVRAAWASSLATRDGAAVICGTGSIAYAVRGERDCRAGGWGFQIGDEGSGWGMGREVLRLFSRQADGRDPRGPLYDVVLDCLGLSDAYGLIAYVRDELQGDRTKVASLTRVLREAAMAGDACALDVYDRAASELAQIITAAARGVFDPTDPVPVGYVGGVFEGAGELLLGPLRRLLPNGFELVEPAYGPTAGPCLLLARRLSE
;
A
#
# COMPACT_ATOMS: atom_id res chain seq x y z
N ASP A 1 3.42 -32.36 18.15
CA ASP A 1 3.66 -30.91 18.05
C ASP A 1 2.67 -30.35 17.03
N ASP A 2 1.68 -29.61 17.51
CA ASP A 2 0.63 -29.02 16.66
C ASP A 2 1.22 -27.77 15.96
N VAL A 3 1.82 -27.97 14.80
CA VAL A 3 2.33 -26.89 13.94
C VAL A 3 1.26 -26.57 12.90
N GLY A 4 0.84 -25.31 12.86
CA GLY A 4 -0.02 -24.77 11.81
C GLY A 4 0.74 -23.78 10.93
N MET A 5 0.38 -23.67 9.66
CA MET A 5 1.04 -22.79 8.69
C MET A 5 0.08 -21.78 8.10
N GLY A 6 0.52 -20.52 7.96
CA GLY A 6 -0.25 -19.45 7.32
C GLY A 6 0.44 -18.94 6.07
N PHE A 7 -0.28 -18.86 4.95
CA PHE A 7 0.22 -18.38 3.66
C PHE A 7 -0.63 -17.20 3.18
N GLY A 8 0.01 -16.05 3.01
CA GLY A 8 -0.58 -14.85 2.40
C GLY A 8 0.13 -14.57 1.07
N LEU A 9 -0.54 -14.81 -0.06
CA LEU A 9 0.10 -14.77 -1.37
C LEU A 9 -0.52 -13.68 -2.26
N ALA A 10 0.33 -12.80 -2.79
CA ALA A 10 -0.09 -11.77 -3.75
C ALA A 10 -0.72 -12.41 -4.99
N GLY A 11 -1.87 -11.85 -5.41
CA GLY A 11 -2.58 -12.33 -6.60
C GLY A 11 -3.36 -13.65 -6.41
N TYR A 12 -3.29 -14.30 -5.27
CA TYR A 12 -4.06 -15.52 -5.01
C TYR A 12 -5.58 -15.24 -5.10
N GLY A 13 -6.27 -16.05 -5.89
CA GLY A 13 -7.72 -15.95 -6.11
C GLY A 13 -8.15 -14.99 -7.23
N GLN A 14 -7.20 -14.31 -7.90
CA GLN A 14 -7.52 -13.42 -9.03
C GLN A 14 -7.64 -14.18 -10.37
N ASP A 15 -6.92 -15.28 -10.52
CA ASP A 15 -6.93 -16.14 -11.69
C ASP A 15 -7.18 -17.59 -11.29
N VAL A 16 -8.16 -18.24 -11.93
CA VAL A 16 -8.57 -19.61 -11.62
C VAL A 16 -7.46 -20.63 -11.90
N HIS A 17 -6.66 -20.41 -12.96
CA HIS A 17 -5.56 -21.33 -13.31
C HIS A 17 -4.40 -21.20 -12.33
N ILE A 18 -4.05 -19.99 -11.95
CA ILE A 18 -2.99 -19.72 -10.95
C ILE A 18 -3.44 -20.25 -9.58
N ARG A 19 -4.72 -20.14 -9.26
CA ARG A 19 -5.26 -20.60 -7.99
C ARG A 19 -5.01 -22.09 -7.77
N ALA A 20 -5.37 -22.95 -8.73
CA ALA A 20 -5.22 -24.41 -8.61
C ALA A 20 -3.79 -24.83 -8.39
N SER A 21 -2.84 -24.31 -9.18
CA SER A 21 -1.42 -24.60 -9.05
C SER A 21 -0.83 -24.10 -7.72
N THR A 22 -1.26 -22.94 -7.26
CA THR A 22 -0.86 -22.37 -5.97
C THR A 22 -1.34 -23.24 -4.80
N GLU A 23 -2.59 -23.70 -4.83
CA GLU A 23 -3.15 -24.59 -3.80
C GLU A 23 -2.40 -25.92 -3.74
N GLU A 24 -1.99 -26.46 -4.89
CA GLU A 24 -1.20 -27.70 -4.94
C GLU A 24 0.20 -27.51 -4.30
N ILE A 25 0.88 -26.43 -4.65
CA ILE A 25 2.21 -26.11 -4.08
C ILE A 25 2.12 -25.92 -2.57
N VAL A 26 1.14 -25.12 -2.11
CA VAL A 26 0.96 -24.86 -0.67
C VAL A 26 0.63 -26.13 0.09
N ARG A 27 -0.22 -27.01 -0.47
CA ARG A 27 -0.54 -28.31 0.13
C ARG A 27 0.71 -29.19 0.27
N ALA A 28 1.57 -29.22 -0.75
CA ALA A 28 2.83 -29.96 -0.72
C ALA A 28 3.79 -29.40 0.34
N VAL A 29 3.90 -28.07 0.45
CA VAL A 29 4.73 -27.40 1.46
C VAL A 29 4.20 -27.63 2.87
N ALA A 30 2.89 -27.62 3.07
CA ALA A 30 2.26 -27.85 4.38
C ALA A 30 2.50 -29.27 4.92
N GLY A 31 2.79 -30.27 4.04
CA GLY A 31 3.23 -31.59 4.45
C GLY A 31 2.25 -32.34 5.38
N GLY A 32 0.95 -32.06 5.27
CA GLY A 32 -0.10 -32.62 6.13
C GLY A 32 -0.42 -31.83 7.39
N HIS A 33 0.30 -30.75 7.67
CA HIS A 33 -0.05 -29.84 8.77
C HIS A 33 -1.27 -28.99 8.41
N PRO A 34 -2.07 -28.57 9.41
CA PRO A 34 -3.14 -27.59 9.20
C PRO A 34 -2.57 -26.29 8.61
N TYR A 35 -3.23 -25.75 7.60
CA TYR A 35 -2.78 -24.48 7.02
C TYR A 35 -3.96 -23.58 6.63
N GLU A 36 -3.67 -22.28 6.54
CA GLU A 36 -4.56 -21.27 5.97
C GLU A 36 -3.86 -20.62 4.76
N LEU A 37 -4.58 -20.51 3.66
CA LEU A 37 -4.10 -19.87 2.43
C LEU A 37 -5.08 -18.77 2.04
N VAL A 38 -4.58 -17.54 2.05
CA VAL A 38 -5.35 -16.35 1.69
C VAL A 38 -4.55 -15.43 0.75
N ASN A 39 -5.23 -14.49 0.11
CA ASN A 39 -4.51 -13.43 -0.58
C ASN A 39 -3.85 -12.45 0.41
N ASP A 40 -2.89 -11.68 -0.08
CA ASP A 40 -2.12 -10.70 0.70
C ASP A 40 -3.01 -9.64 1.34
N VAL A 41 -4.09 -9.25 0.67
CA VAL A 41 -5.02 -8.22 1.15
C VAL A 41 -5.82 -8.70 2.36
N ARG A 42 -6.32 -9.94 2.34
CA ARG A 42 -6.99 -10.54 3.48
C ARG A 42 -6.02 -10.82 4.63
N ALA A 43 -4.78 -11.20 4.30
CA ALA A 43 -3.72 -11.34 5.29
C ALA A 43 -3.43 -10.01 6.00
N ALA A 44 -3.33 -8.91 5.26
CA ALA A 44 -3.10 -7.58 5.81
C ALA A 44 -4.23 -7.10 6.73
N TRP A 45 -5.50 -7.30 6.32
CA TRP A 45 -6.65 -7.05 7.19
C TRP A 45 -6.57 -7.86 8.49
N ALA A 46 -6.36 -9.16 8.38
CA ALA A 46 -6.30 -10.03 9.54
C ALA A 46 -5.14 -9.68 10.49
N SER A 47 -3.99 -9.25 9.95
CA SER A 47 -2.86 -8.80 10.74
C SER A 47 -3.14 -7.47 11.44
N SER A 48 -3.57 -6.47 10.68
CA SER A 48 -3.71 -5.11 11.21
C SER A 48 -4.85 -4.98 12.20
N LEU A 49 -5.95 -5.71 12.02
CA LEU A 49 -7.13 -5.65 12.88
C LEU A 49 -7.32 -6.88 13.80
N ALA A 50 -6.36 -7.80 13.86
CA ALA A 50 -6.48 -9.05 14.62
C ALA A 50 -7.78 -9.82 14.30
N THR A 51 -8.12 -9.94 13.01
CA THR A 51 -9.35 -10.56 12.47
C THR A 51 -10.68 -9.90 12.88
N ARG A 52 -10.66 -8.71 13.49
CA ARG A 52 -11.88 -7.96 13.84
C ARG A 52 -12.48 -7.27 12.61
N ASP A 53 -13.80 -7.05 12.63
CA ASP A 53 -14.50 -6.26 11.64
C ASP A 53 -13.85 -4.89 11.47
N GLY A 54 -13.75 -4.40 10.22
CA GLY A 54 -13.11 -3.14 9.87
C GLY A 54 -12.57 -3.13 8.46
N ALA A 55 -11.88 -2.07 8.10
CA ALA A 55 -11.19 -1.93 6.83
C ALA A 55 -9.67 -1.95 7.03
N ALA A 56 -8.94 -2.41 6.03
CA ALA A 56 -7.49 -2.30 5.98
C ALA A 56 -7.05 -1.71 4.65
N VAL A 57 -6.01 -0.89 4.66
CA VAL A 57 -5.39 -0.36 3.44
C VAL A 57 -3.94 -0.82 3.36
N ILE A 58 -3.57 -1.36 2.21
CA ILE A 58 -2.18 -1.64 1.87
C ILE A 58 -1.67 -0.49 1.00
N CYS A 59 -0.54 0.08 1.37
CA CYS A 59 0.19 1.05 0.58
C CYS A 59 1.69 0.66 0.54
N GLY A 60 2.03 -0.03 -0.52
CA GLY A 60 3.39 -0.45 -0.87
C GLY A 60 3.75 0.03 -2.26
N THR A 61 4.29 -0.84 -3.11
CA THR A 61 4.48 -0.54 -4.55
C THR A 61 3.14 -0.23 -5.23
N GLY A 62 2.07 -0.95 -4.89
CA GLY A 62 0.69 -0.65 -5.26
C GLY A 62 -0.16 -0.24 -4.06
N SER A 63 -1.46 0.03 -4.29
CA SER A 63 -2.43 0.39 -3.26
C SER A 63 -3.74 -0.37 -3.43
N ILE A 64 -4.31 -0.83 -2.30
CA ILE A 64 -5.58 -1.54 -2.26
C ILE A 64 -6.19 -1.43 -0.87
N ALA A 65 -7.52 -1.34 -0.80
CA ALA A 65 -8.27 -1.43 0.44
C ALA A 65 -9.16 -2.67 0.48
N TYR A 66 -9.37 -3.21 1.68
CA TYR A 66 -10.19 -4.37 1.93
C TYR A 66 -10.96 -4.19 3.22
N ALA A 67 -12.25 -4.46 3.20
CA ALA A 67 -13.12 -4.33 4.36
C ALA A 67 -13.85 -5.65 4.62
N VAL A 68 -14.02 -5.98 5.90
CA VAL A 68 -14.71 -7.19 6.35
C VAL A 68 -15.70 -6.83 7.44
N ARG A 69 -16.92 -7.38 7.36
CA ARG A 69 -17.94 -7.34 8.39
C ARG A 69 -18.64 -8.69 8.48
N GLY A 70 -18.35 -9.46 9.55
CA GLY A 70 -18.80 -10.84 9.67
C GLY A 70 -18.28 -11.71 8.53
N GLU A 71 -19.20 -12.28 7.74
CA GLU A 71 -18.86 -13.11 6.57
C GLU A 71 -18.78 -12.32 5.24
N ARG A 72 -19.14 -11.02 5.27
CA ARG A 72 -19.10 -10.17 4.08
C ARG A 72 -17.76 -9.49 3.94
N ASP A 73 -17.27 -9.40 2.72
CA ASP A 73 -16.08 -8.66 2.41
C ASP A 73 -16.23 -7.82 1.13
N CYS A 74 -15.41 -6.80 1.01
CA CYS A 74 -15.36 -5.96 -0.17
C CYS A 74 -13.95 -5.40 -0.36
N ARG A 75 -13.51 -5.29 -1.60
CA ARG A 75 -12.24 -4.65 -1.96
C ARG A 75 -12.46 -3.44 -2.84
N ALA A 76 -11.53 -2.47 -2.76
CA ALA A 76 -11.46 -1.33 -3.68
C ALA A 76 -10.00 -1.01 -4.01
N GLY A 77 -9.73 -0.54 -5.22
CA GLY A 77 -8.37 -0.36 -5.72
C GLY A 77 -7.70 -1.68 -6.11
N GLY A 78 -6.37 -1.66 -6.24
CA GLY A 78 -5.59 -2.85 -6.60
C GLY A 78 -5.80 -3.31 -8.05
N TRP A 79 -6.04 -2.38 -8.97
CA TRP A 79 -6.20 -2.66 -10.40
C TRP A 79 -4.86 -2.73 -11.15
N GLY A 80 -3.75 -2.52 -10.44
CA GLY A 80 -2.42 -2.49 -11.00
C GLY A 80 -2.02 -1.12 -11.55
N PHE A 81 -0.72 -0.91 -11.66
CA PHE A 81 -0.11 0.41 -11.90
C PHE A 81 -0.44 1.05 -13.25
N GLN A 82 -0.89 0.27 -14.23
CA GLN A 82 -1.29 0.77 -15.55
C GLN A 82 -2.69 1.38 -15.55
N ILE A 83 -3.54 0.98 -14.61
CA ILE A 83 -4.96 1.37 -14.54
C ILE A 83 -5.20 2.22 -13.28
N GLY A 84 -4.59 1.85 -12.16
CA GLY A 84 -4.82 2.37 -10.83
C GLY A 84 -3.54 2.46 -10.01
N ASP A 85 -3.56 1.92 -8.78
CA ASP A 85 -2.51 2.06 -7.77
C ASP A 85 -2.28 3.53 -7.35
N GLU A 86 -3.35 4.33 -7.35
CA GLU A 86 -3.35 5.70 -6.90
C GLU A 86 -2.97 5.79 -5.42
N GLY A 87 -2.19 6.80 -5.07
CA GLY A 87 -1.67 6.98 -3.70
C GLY A 87 -0.60 5.97 -3.28
N SER A 88 -0.21 5.02 -4.17
CA SER A 88 0.84 4.05 -3.90
C SER A 88 2.25 4.61 -4.00
N GLY A 89 3.24 3.82 -3.57
CA GLY A 89 4.64 4.15 -3.74
C GLY A 89 5.04 4.36 -5.20
N TRP A 90 4.51 3.54 -6.12
CA TRP A 90 4.73 3.74 -7.55
C TRP A 90 4.14 5.07 -8.03
N GLY A 91 2.90 5.38 -7.64
CA GLY A 91 2.24 6.64 -7.99
C GLY A 91 3.02 7.85 -7.50
N MET A 92 3.40 7.85 -6.21
CA MET A 92 4.19 8.92 -5.60
C MET A 92 5.60 9.02 -6.20
N GLY A 93 6.27 7.90 -6.45
CA GLY A 93 7.59 7.88 -7.08
C GLY A 93 7.58 8.46 -8.50
N ARG A 94 6.52 8.18 -9.27
CA ARG A 94 6.32 8.79 -10.59
C ARG A 94 6.12 10.31 -10.49
N GLU A 95 5.42 10.79 -9.45
CA GLU A 95 5.26 12.22 -9.21
C GLU A 95 6.60 12.91 -8.92
N VAL A 96 7.55 12.27 -8.22
CA VAL A 96 8.91 12.81 -8.05
C VAL A 96 9.56 13.13 -9.38
N LEU A 97 9.54 12.18 -10.32
CA LEU A 97 10.13 12.36 -11.65
C LEU A 97 9.43 13.47 -12.43
N ARG A 98 8.09 13.49 -12.37
CA ARG A 98 7.27 14.51 -13.05
C ARG A 98 7.52 15.90 -12.49
N LEU A 99 7.52 16.06 -11.17
CA LEU A 99 7.74 17.36 -10.52
C LEU A 99 9.14 17.89 -10.80
N PHE A 100 10.17 17.03 -10.69
CA PHE A 100 11.53 17.40 -11.00
C PHE A 100 11.66 17.91 -12.44
N SER A 101 11.12 17.18 -13.43
CA SER A 101 11.17 17.61 -14.83
C SER A 101 10.49 18.97 -15.07
N ARG A 102 9.34 19.21 -14.39
CA ARG A 102 8.61 20.48 -14.51
C ARG A 102 9.36 21.64 -13.87
N GLN A 103 10.05 21.40 -12.76
CA GLN A 103 10.90 22.41 -12.13
C GLN A 103 12.16 22.68 -12.99
N ALA A 104 12.72 21.64 -13.64
CA ALA A 104 13.83 21.78 -14.56
C ALA A 104 13.48 22.63 -15.79
N ASP A 105 12.29 22.44 -16.35
CA ASP A 105 11.79 23.18 -17.52
C ASP A 105 11.28 24.59 -17.17
N GLY A 106 11.17 24.95 -15.90
CA GLY A 106 10.57 26.22 -15.47
C GLY A 106 9.04 26.28 -15.59
N ARG A 107 8.36 25.14 -15.78
CA ARG A 107 6.89 25.04 -15.74
C ARG A 107 6.33 25.20 -14.32
N ASP A 108 7.11 24.79 -13.33
CA ASP A 108 6.84 24.99 -11.91
C ASP A 108 8.04 25.71 -11.26
N PRO A 109 7.84 26.51 -10.21
CA PRO A 109 8.94 27.12 -9.47
C PRO A 109 9.86 26.04 -8.91
N ARG A 110 11.17 26.26 -8.96
CA ARG A 110 12.12 25.37 -8.27
C ARG A 110 11.95 25.48 -6.76
N GLY A 111 11.78 24.32 -6.14
CA GLY A 111 11.76 24.14 -4.70
C GLY A 111 12.89 23.20 -4.25
N PRO A 112 12.94 22.86 -2.96
CA PRO A 112 13.91 21.91 -2.41
C PRO A 112 13.95 20.55 -3.13
N LEU A 113 12.82 20.10 -3.69
CA LEU A 113 12.74 18.84 -4.44
C LEU A 113 13.75 18.78 -5.60
N TYR A 114 14.03 19.91 -6.26
CA TYR A 114 14.95 19.92 -7.37
C TYR A 114 16.36 19.49 -6.96
N ASP A 115 16.90 20.12 -5.90
CA ASP A 115 18.26 19.82 -5.42
C ASP A 115 18.31 18.44 -4.76
N VAL A 116 17.28 18.06 -3.99
CA VAL A 116 17.17 16.74 -3.38
C VAL A 116 17.20 15.62 -4.42
N VAL A 117 16.53 15.78 -5.56
CA VAL A 117 16.57 14.79 -6.65
C VAL A 117 17.97 14.69 -7.25
N LEU A 118 18.62 15.83 -7.54
CA LEU A 118 20.00 15.80 -8.07
C LEU A 118 20.93 15.05 -7.12
N ASP A 119 20.89 15.37 -5.83
CA ASP A 119 21.75 14.78 -4.82
C ASP A 119 21.46 13.29 -4.60
N CYS A 120 20.20 12.93 -4.36
CA CYS A 120 19.81 11.55 -4.06
C CYS A 120 20.00 10.58 -5.22
N LEU A 121 19.88 11.06 -6.46
CA LEU A 121 20.06 10.23 -7.65
C LEU A 121 21.46 10.37 -8.27
N GLY A 122 22.32 11.22 -7.70
CA GLY A 122 23.69 11.42 -8.18
C GLY A 122 23.75 12.08 -9.57
N LEU A 123 22.81 12.97 -9.88
CA LEU A 123 22.72 13.61 -11.19
C LEU A 123 23.60 14.87 -11.23
N SER A 124 24.40 15.03 -12.26
CA SER A 124 25.21 16.23 -12.48
C SER A 124 24.38 17.44 -12.99
N ASP A 125 23.29 17.13 -13.68
CA ASP A 125 22.31 18.11 -14.20
C ASP A 125 20.94 17.48 -14.41
N ALA A 126 19.94 18.29 -14.76
CA ALA A 126 18.57 17.83 -14.94
C ALA A 126 18.39 16.80 -16.07
N TYR A 127 19.19 16.89 -17.13
CA TYR A 127 19.09 15.97 -18.27
C TYR A 127 19.60 14.56 -17.91
N GLY A 128 20.44 14.44 -16.88
CA GLY A 128 20.86 13.15 -16.31
C GLY A 128 19.68 12.27 -15.89
N LEU A 129 18.51 12.86 -15.57
CA LEU A 129 17.30 12.12 -15.25
C LEU A 129 16.87 11.19 -16.39
N ILE A 130 17.06 11.59 -17.65
CA ILE A 130 16.66 10.77 -18.81
C ILE A 130 17.45 9.46 -18.83
N ALA A 131 18.75 9.53 -18.63
CA ALA A 131 19.62 8.36 -18.55
C ALA A 131 19.28 7.51 -17.31
N TYR A 132 19.08 8.15 -16.15
CA TYR A 132 18.71 7.44 -14.92
C TYR A 132 17.41 6.64 -15.08
N VAL A 133 16.36 7.23 -15.67
CA VAL A 133 15.07 6.53 -15.90
C VAL A 133 15.26 5.34 -16.85
N ARG A 134 16.03 5.52 -17.93
CA ARG A 134 16.28 4.48 -18.92
C ARG A 134 17.12 3.34 -18.33
N ASP A 135 18.23 3.66 -17.66
CA ASP A 135 19.30 2.69 -17.34
C ASP A 135 19.14 2.11 -15.92
N GLU A 136 18.66 2.93 -14.96
CA GLU A 136 18.52 2.50 -13.57
C GLU A 136 17.09 2.02 -13.26
N LEU A 137 16.06 2.79 -13.64
CA LEU A 137 14.69 2.41 -13.32
C LEU A 137 14.14 1.33 -14.26
N GLN A 138 14.45 1.37 -15.56
CA GLN A 138 14.10 0.34 -16.56
C GLN A 138 12.62 -0.06 -16.59
N GLY A 139 11.72 0.82 -16.16
CA GLY A 139 10.30 0.53 -16.01
C GLY A 139 9.93 -0.37 -14.81
N ASP A 140 10.90 -0.70 -13.96
CA ASP A 140 10.65 -1.49 -12.75
C ASP A 140 9.82 -0.70 -11.73
N ARG A 141 8.64 -1.23 -11.41
CA ARG A 141 7.68 -0.62 -10.48
C ARG A 141 8.28 -0.41 -9.09
N THR A 142 9.06 -1.37 -8.62
CA THR A 142 9.65 -1.34 -7.28
C THR A 142 10.73 -0.27 -7.19
N LYS A 143 11.55 -0.13 -8.24
CA LYS A 143 12.55 0.93 -8.33
C LYS A 143 11.90 2.32 -8.38
N VAL A 144 10.82 2.48 -9.14
CA VAL A 144 10.06 3.73 -9.15
C VAL A 144 9.43 4.01 -7.79
N ALA A 145 8.81 3.01 -7.16
CA ALA A 145 8.25 3.15 -5.81
C ALA A 145 9.31 3.53 -4.76
N SER A 146 10.55 3.11 -4.93
CA SER A 146 11.65 3.46 -4.01
C SER A 146 11.98 4.96 -4.00
N LEU A 147 11.56 5.72 -5.01
CA LEU A 147 11.70 7.18 -5.07
C LEU A 147 10.84 7.91 -4.03
N THR A 148 9.92 7.23 -3.35
CA THR A 148 9.22 7.79 -2.19
C THR A 148 10.18 8.24 -1.07
N ARG A 149 11.39 7.68 -1.01
CA ARG A 149 12.45 8.17 -0.11
C ARG A 149 12.91 9.57 -0.50
N VAL A 150 13.09 9.82 -1.79
CA VAL A 150 13.44 11.14 -2.33
C VAL A 150 12.31 12.14 -2.07
N LEU A 151 11.06 11.70 -2.28
CA LEU A 151 9.88 12.51 -1.96
C LEU A 151 9.86 12.91 -0.48
N ARG A 152 10.16 11.97 0.41
CA ARG A 152 10.23 12.24 1.85
C ARG A 152 11.30 13.27 2.19
N GLU A 153 12.50 13.14 1.66
CA GLU A 153 13.57 14.12 1.89
C GLU A 153 13.16 15.51 1.42
N ALA A 154 12.55 15.63 0.24
CA ALA A 154 12.04 16.89 -0.27
C ALA A 154 10.93 17.49 0.63
N ALA A 155 9.98 16.66 1.08
CA ALA A 155 8.93 17.10 1.99
C ALA A 155 9.49 17.56 3.35
N MET A 156 10.48 16.85 3.89
CA MET A 156 11.18 17.23 5.14
C MET A 156 11.99 18.52 4.97
N ALA A 157 12.47 18.82 3.76
CA ALA A 157 13.09 20.11 3.42
C ALA A 157 12.07 21.24 3.17
N GLY A 158 10.77 20.96 3.34
CA GLY A 158 9.69 21.95 3.21
C GLY A 158 9.24 22.20 1.77
N ASP A 159 9.48 21.28 0.84
CA ASP A 159 9.00 21.42 -0.54
C ASP A 159 7.48 21.30 -0.60
N ALA A 160 6.80 22.38 -1.02
CA ALA A 160 5.34 22.43 -1.07
C ALA A 160 4.73 21.43 -2.07
N CYS A 161 5.42 21.18 -3.20
CA CYS A 161 4.95 20.21 -4.18
C CYS A 161 5.07 18.79 -3.65
N ALA A 162 6.13 18.48 -2.90
CA ALA A 162 6.31 17.17 -2.27
C ALA A 162 5.25 16.92 -1.18
N LEU A 163 4.91 17.94 -0.39
CA LEU A 163 3.82 17.86 0.60
C LEU A 163 2.47 17.65 -0.08
N ASP A 164 2.18 18.35 -1.17
CA ASP A 164 0.95 18.17 -1.96
C ASP A 164 0.81 16.73 -2.53
N VAL A 165 1.93 16.07 -2.88
CA VAL A 165 1.89 14.65 -3.30
C VAL A 165 1.38 13.76 -2.18
N TYR A 166 1.79 14.00 -0.92
CA TYR A 166 1.28 13.24 0.23
C TYR A 166 -0.19 13.51 0.50
N ASP A 167 -0.64 14.78 0.40
CA ASP A 167 -2.05 15.11 0.58
C ASP A 167 -2.93 14.45 -0.50
N ARG A 168 -2.49 14.46 -1.77
CA ARG A 168 -3.19 13.76 -2.85
C ARG A 168 -3.17 12.25 -2.67
N ALA A 169 -2.04 11.66 -2.30
CA ALA A 169 -1.94 10.23 -2.02
C ALA A 169 -2.89 9.82 -0.89
N ALA A 170 -2.96 10.59 0.19
CA ALA A 170 -3.89 10.36 1.28
C ALA A 170 -5.36 10.43 0.83
N SER A 171 -5.69 11.38 -0.07
CA SER A 171 -7.03 11.49 -0.64
C SER A 171 -7.43 10.24 -1.43
N GLU A 172 -6.55 9.74 -2.27
CA GLU A 172 -6.79 8.50 -3.04
C GLU A 172 -6.95 7.29 -2.11
N LEU A 173 -6.08 7.15 -1.10
CA LEU A 173 -6.21 6.08 -0.11
C LEU A 173 -7.51 6.17 0.68
N ALA A 174 -7.94 7.38 1.09
CA ALA A 174 -9.21 7.57 1.79
C ALA A 174 -10.41 7.19 0.92
N GLN A 175 -10.35 7.44 -0.39
CA GLN A 175 -11.40 7.07 -1.33
C GLN A 175 -11.53 5.54 -1.44
N ILE A 176 -10.43 4.80 -1.63
CA ILE A 176 -10.49 3.33 -1.72
C ILE A 176 -10.89 2.68 -0.40
N ILE A 177 -10.45 3.20 0.76
CA ILE A 177 -10.89 2.75 2.08
C ILE A 177 -12.41 2.91 2.21
N THR A 178 -12.90 4.11 1.89
CA THR A 178 -14.32 4.43 1.99
C THR A 178 -15.16 3.57 1.05
N ALA A 179 -14.68 3.34 -0.18
CA ALA A 179 -15.36 2.49 -1.16
C ALA A 179 -15.45 1.04 -0.69
N ALA A 180 -14.36 0.46 -0.17
CA ALA A 180 -14.35 -0.90 0.36
C ALA A 180 -15.31 -1.04 1.56
N ALA A 181 -15.25 -0.08 2.50
CA ALA A 181 -16.10 -0.09 3.68
C ALA A 181 -17.60 -0.01 3.33
N ARG A 182 -17.98 0.86 2.40
CA ARG A 182 -19.38 0.99 1.94
C ARG A 182 -19.96 -0.29 1.35
N GLY A 183 -19.12 -1.21 0.90
CA GLY A 183 -19.55 -2.52 0.40
C GLY A 183 -20.09 -3.46 1.51
N VAL A 184 -19.74 -3.22 2.77
CA VAL A 184 -20.03 -4.14 3.87
C VAL A 184 -20.55 -3.48 5.16
N PHE A 185 -20.28 -2.18 5.38
CA PHE A 185 -20.73 -1.40 6.54
C PHE A 185 -21.90 -0.48 6.19
N ASP A 186 -22.76 -0.23 7.16
CA ASP A 186 -23.81 0.80 7.05
C ASP A 186 -23.20 2.19 7.31
N PRO A 187 -23.82 3.28 6.80
CA PRO A 187 -23.25 4.63 6.90
C PRO A 187 -22.98 5.14 8.31
N THR A 188 -23.65 4.56 9.32
CA THR A 188 -23.53 4.95 10.74
C THR A 188 -22.64 4.04 11.55
N ASP A 189 -22.12 2.97 10.96
CA ASP A 189 -21.27 2.05 11.68
C ASP A 189 -19.87 2.66 11.93
N PRO A 190 -19.28 2.41 13.10
CA PRO A 190 -17.88 2.72 13.31
C PRO A 190 -17.00 1.75 12.50
N VAL A 191 -16.00 2.29 11.80
CA VAL A 191 -15.10 1.52 10.95
C VAL A 191 -13.66 1.73 11.42
N PRO A 192 -13.08 0.78 12.18
CA PRO A 192 -11.64 0.80 12.42
C PRO A 192 -10.90 0.52 11.13
N VAL A 193 -9.85 1.30 10.87
CA VAL A 193 -9.04 1.25 9.65
C VAL A 193 -7.60 0.90 10.02
N GLY A 194 -7.18 -0.32 9.73
CA GLY A 194 -5.78 -0.73 9.80
C GLY A 194 -5.01 -0.31 8.55
N TYR A 195 -3.70 -0.18 8.67
CA TYR A 195 -2.83 0.13 7.53
C TYR A 195 -1.59 -0.75 7.51
N VAL A 196 -1.11 -1.09 6.32
CA VAL A 196 0.05 -1.98 6.11
C VAL A 196 0.84 -1.51 4.89
N GLY A 197 2.15 -1.60 4.95
CA GLY A 197 3.04 -1.40 3.81
C GLY A 197 4.13 -0.37 4.05
N GLY A 198 5.25 -0.58 3.34
CA GLY A 198 6.47 0.18 3.55
C GLY A 198 6.36 1.68 3.25
N VAL A 199 5.32 2.11 2.55
CA VAL A 199 5.07 3.54 2.34
C VAL A 199 4.63 4.21 3.64
N PHE A 200 3.76 3.58 4.43
CA PHE A 200 3.36 4.10 5.75
C PHE A 200 4.54 4.15 6.71
N GLU A 201 5.37 3.09 6.72
CA GLU A 201 6.58 3.04 7.54
C GLU A 201 7.57 4.15 7.16
N GLY A 202 7.77 4.39 5.86
CA GLY A 202 8.69 5.39 5.35
C GLY A 202 8.18 6.83 5.48
N ALA A 203 6.91 7.07 5.22
CA ALA A 203 6.31 8.40 5.21
C ALA A 203 5.87 8.89 6.62
N GLY A 204 5.44 7.97 7.49
CA GLY A 204 4.93 8.31 8.81
C GLY A 204 3.81 9.35 8.76
N GLU A 205 3.88 10.38 9.59
CA GLU A 205 2.86 11.42 9.69
C GLU A 205 2.70 12.29 8.42
N LEU A 206 3.66 12.28 7.51
CA LEU A 206 3.49 12.95 6.20
C LEU A 206 2.30 12.36 5.41
N LEU A 207 2.04 11.06 5.56
CA LEU A 207 0.90 10.39 4.92
C LEU A 207 -0.24 10.10 5.90
N LEU A 208 0.06 9.60 7.10
CA LEU A 208 -0.95 9.23 8.10
C LEU A 208 -1.73 10.44 8.61
N GLY A 209 -1.09 11.59 8.77
CA GLY A 209 -1.73 12.81 9.21
C GLY A 209 -2.83 13.29 8.26
N PRO A 210 -2.53 13.52 6.97
CA PRO A 210 -3.54 13.81 5.96
C PRO A 210 -4.61 12.72 5.84
N LEU A 211 -4.23 11.45 5.83
CA LEU A 211 -5.19 10.34 5.74
C LEU A 211 -6.21 10.37 6.88
N ARG A 212 -5.74 10.57 8.12
CA ARG A 212 -6.62 10.68 9.30
C ARG A 212 -7.62 11.82 9.18
N ARG A 213 -7.21 12.95 8.58
CA ARG A 213 -8.12 14.12 8.37
C ARG A 213 -9.13 13.90 7.25
N LEU A 214 -8.80 13.08 6.25
CA LEU A 214 -9.62 12.88 5.05
C LEU A 214 -10.59 11.70 5.17
N LEU A 215 -10.38 10.81 6.14
CA LEU A 215 -11.33 9.73 6.42
C LEU A 215 -12.67 10.31 6.89
N PRO A 216 -13.82 9.74 6.46
CA PRO A 216 -15.13 10.18 6.89
C PRO A 216 -15.35 10.04 8.40
N ASN A 217 -16.31 10.78 8.96
CA ASN A 217 -16.73 10.62 10.34
C ASN A 217 -17.12 9.14 10.60
N GLY A 218 -16.72 8.61 11.75
CA GLY A 218 -16.95 7.22 12.11
C GLY A 218 -15.80 6.26 11.68
N PHE A 219 -14.90 6.72 10.82
CA PHE A 219 -13.68 5.96 10.49
C PHE A 219 -12.55 6.33 11.43
N GLU A 220 -11.89 5.34 11.99
CA GLU A 220 -10.76 5.53 12.91
C GLU A 220 -9.52 4.80 12.42
N LEU A 221 -8.46 5.54 12.11
CA LEU A 221 -7.17 4.96 11.76
C LEU A 221 -6.52 4.38 13.02
N VAL A 222 -6.32 3.06 13.04
CA VAL A 222 -5.79 2.34 14.20
C VAL A 222 -4.42 1.74 13.89
N GLU A 223 -3.55 1.73 14.91
CA GLU A 223 -2.24 1.07 14.80
C GLU A 223 -2.41 -0.42 14.50
N PRO A 224 -1.63 -0.99 13.57
CA PRO A 224 -1.67 -2.40 13.26
C PRO A 224 -1.40 -3.27 14.49
N ALA A 225 -2.29 -4.21 14.77
CA ALA A 225 -2.18 -5.08 15.95
C ALA A 225 -0.98 -6.04 15.85
N TYR A 226 -0.65 -6.48 14.62
CA TYR A 226 0.45 -7.41 14.34
C TYR A 226 1.18 -7.04 13.05
N GLY A 227 2.40 -7.55 12.89
CA GLY A 227 3.15 -7.44 11.65
C GLY A 227 2.45 -8.17 10.48
N PRO A 228 2.77 -7.81 9.22
CA PRO A 228 2.00 -8.21 8.04
C PRO A 228 1.93 -9.73 7.79
N THR A 229 2.84 -10.51 8.34
CA THR A 229 2.88 -11.97 8.17
C THR A 229 2.00 -12.75 9.15
N ALA A 230 1.49 -12.10 10.20
CA ALA A 230 0.71 -12.77 11.24
C ALA A 230 -0.71 -13.16 10.79
N GLY A 231 -1.30 -12.44 9.84
CA GLY A 231 -2.71 -12.57 9.46
C GLY A 231 -3.17 -13.98 9.10
N PRO A 232 -2.49 -14.70 8.20
CA PRO A 232 -2.89 -16.06 7.86
C PRO A 232 -2.84 -17.02 9.04
N CYS A 233 -1.89 -16.85 9.96
CA CYS A 233 -1.81 -17.65 11.18
C CYS A 233 -2.96 -17.32 12.15
N LEU A 234 -3.35 -16.05 12.26
CA LEU A 234 -4.52 -15.65 13.06
C LEU A 234 -5.82 -16.22 12.51
N LEU A 235 -5.98 -16.23 11.19
CA LEU A 235 -7.13 -16.85 10.52
C LEU A 235 -7.16 -18.36 10.73
N LEU A 236 -6.02 -19.04 10.65
CA LEU A 236 -5.91 -20.46 10.96
C LEU A 236 -6.29 -20.74 12.41
N ALA A 237 -5.74 -19.99 13.35
CA ALA A 237 -6.03 -20.17 14.78
C ALA A 237 -7.52 -19.99 15.07
N ARG A 238 -8.17 -18.98 14.48
CA ARG A 238 -9.62 -18.77 14.59
C ARG A 238 -10.40 -19.96 14.07
N ARG A 239 -10.10 -20.45 12.86
CA ARG A 239 -10.76 -21.61 12.25
C ARG A 239 -10.61 -22.91 13.06
N LEU A 240 -9.47 -23.10 13.73
CA LEU A 240 -9.24 -24.30 14.56
C LEU A 240 -9.91 -24.20 15.93
N SER A 241 -10.37 -23.00 16.32
CA SER A 241 -11.04 -22.75 17.61
C SER A 241 -12.57 -22.79 17.50
N GLU A 242 -13.13 -22.74 16.30
CA GLU A 242 -14.56 -22.90 15.97
C GLU A 242 -14.92 -24.38 15.79
#